data_d3ba1ca4abd8796a4f41f3c38a8358b9
#
_entry.id   d3ba1ca4abd8796a4f41f3c38a8358b9
#
_cell.length_a   1.000
_cell.length_b   1.000
_cell.length_c   1.000
_cell.angle_alpha   90.00
_cell.angle_beta   90.00
_cell.angle_gamma   90.00
#
_symmetry.space_group_name_H-M   'P 1'
#
loop_
_entity.id
_entity.type
_entity.pdbx_description
1 polymer ?
#
loop_
_entity_poly.entity_id
_entity_poly.type
_entity_poly.pdbx_seq_one_letter_code
_entity_poly.pdbx_strand_id
1 'polypeptide(L)'
;MLVSKAVDFYGTSTCLSTIMDTPESRADFMMLNDFMRSVDENFVSYEIYPGLGMFREYDSRYDMKFKQYMSVACGAKGINYWQWRAERVGHENDCTGLAKMSGEPREVTNEVSAFAKTLKVDGDCFLHSKVKRSDVAILFDYDSGLMSAIEDHCVDNSFKRNPEARGYYHGAVKGAYRLFLASGINVDFVQTTAIQEIFEYKFLYVPYLSILKREVAETLKRFVSGGGMILADEGFGMRQANTWMQPYDIDCKPLLNVRMDERRICNGGETINFGEESAKIYPFKTTYDCGGEQIMTFSDKASAVRKMTYGKGEFYLCGFSVGYSYLKTNDEFWLRFTGRIFEKAKITKNEYSDGEKIYEKTLVCDGKEIIFLLNNTAESKTFDIKGNILRCGADMKRDGKEFILPEKSIGYVIKNNKHKEDAKQ
;
A
#
# COMPACT_ATOMS: atom_id res chain seq x y z
N MET A 1 -7.50 -9.39 -12.77
CA MET A 1 -8.94 -9.61 -12.57
C MET A 1 -9.58 -10.67 -13.46
N LEU A 2 -9.44 -10.65 -14.78
CA LEU A 2 -10.00 -11.73 -15.61
C LEU A 2 -9.36 -13.09 -15.29
N VAL A 3 -8.06 -13.12 -15.04
CA VAL A 3 -7.32 -14.35 -14.72
C VAL A 3 -7.71 -14.90 -13.36
N SER A 4 -7.88 -14.06 -12.32
CA SER A 4 -8.25 -14.52 -10.98
C SER A 4 -9.62 -15.23 -10.96
N LYS A 5 -10.53 -14.84 -11.85
CA LYS A 5 -11.85 -15.50 -12.01
C LYS A 5 -11.81 -16.82 -12.77
N ALA A 6 -10.68 -17.13 -13.41
CA ALA A 6 -10.52 -18.30 -14.27
C ALA A 6 -9.65 -19.40 -13.63
N VAL A 7 -9.21 -19.21 -12.39
CA VAL A 7 -8.36 -20.14 -11.65
C VAL A 7 -8.93 -20.40 -10.26
N ASP A 8 -8.63 -21.57 -9.69
CA ASP A 8 -9.09 -21.94 -8.35
C ASP A 8 -8.34 -21.19 -7.25
N PHE A 9 -7.06 -20.85 -7.50
CA PHE A 9 -6.22 -20.08 -6.60
C PHE A 9 -5.48 -19.00 -7.37
N TYR A 10 -5.44 -17.81 -6.80
CA TYR A 10 -4.70 -16.68 -7.34
C TYR A 10 -3.59 -16.28 -6.39
N GLY A 11 -2.44 -15.95 -6.92
CA GLY A 11 -1.32 -15.52 -6.10
C GLY A 11 -0.20 -14.94 -6.92
N THR A 12 0.83 -14.47 -6.23
CA THR A 12 1.98 -13.84 -6.85
C THR A 12 3.27 -14.27 -6.22
N SER A 13 4.35 -14.15 -6.98
CA SER A 13 5.70 -14.12 -6.44
C SER A 13 5.88 -12.84 -5.63
N THR A 14 6.06 -12.99 -4.33
CA THR A 14 6.10 -11.84 -3.43
C THR A 14 7.51 -11.31 -3.20
N CYS A 15 8.54 -11.91 -3.84
CA CYS A 15 9.86 -11.58 -3.37
C CYS A 15 11.06 -11.86 -4.27
N LEU A 16 11.04 -11.40 -5.49
CA LEU A 16 12.23 -11.51 -6.33
C LEU A 16 13.41 -10.62 -5.92
N SER A 17 13.20 -9.56 -5.15
CA SER A 17 14.27 -8.57 -4.98
C SER A 17 14.32 -7.85 -3.65
N THR A 18 13.45 -8.22 -2.71
CA THR A 18 13.28 -7.37 -1.52
C THR A 18 14.06 -7.93 -0.34
N ILE A 19 15.17 -7.27 -0.02
CA ILE A 19 15.84 -7.42 1.28
C ILE A 19 14.92 -6.76 2.30
N MET A 20 14.57 -7.47 3.37
CA MET A 20 13.63 -7.00 4.41
C MET A 20 14.35 -6.23 5.53
N ASP A 21 15.40 -5.51 5.22
CA ASP A 21 16.27 -4.85 6.18
C ASP A 21 15.83 -3.44 6.57
N THR A 22 14.96 -2.82 5.78
CA THR A 22 14.45 -1.47 6.04
C THR A 22 12.93 -1.44 6.23
N PRO A 23 12.39 -0.45 6.97
CA PRO A 23 10.95 -0.25 7.07
C PRO A 23 10.27 -0.11 5.71
N GLU A 24 10.93 0.56 4.76
CA GLU A 24 10.41 0.79 3.41
C GLU A 24 10.30 -0.51 2.62
N SER A 25 11.30 -1.39 2.70
CA SER A 25 11.25 -2.67 1.99
C SER A 25 10.14 -3.58 2.56
N ARG A 26 9.91 -3.53 3.86
CA ARG A 26 8.81 -4.23 4.52
C ARG A 26 7.45 -3.65 4.13
N ALA A 27 7.33 -2.33 4.05
CA ALA A 27 6.13 -1.68 3.55
C ALA A 27 5.81 -2.09 2.10
N ASP A 28 6.81 -2.21 1.24
CA ASP A 28 6.64 -2.65 -0.14
C ASP A 28 6.13 -4.10 -0.24
N PHE A 29 6.65 -4.98 0.61
CA PHE A 29 6.18 -6.35 0.71
C PHE A 29 4.71 -6.41 1.17
N MET A 30 4.36 -5.63 2.18
CA MET A 30 2.98 -5.51 2.66
C MET A 30 2.07 -4.95 1.57
N MET A 31 2.51 -3.91 0.86
CA MET A 31 1.78 -3.31 -0.27
C MET A 31 1.42 -4.35 -1.32
N LEU A 32 2.37 -5.19 -1.72
CA LEU A 32 2.13 -6.22 -2.72
C LEU A 32 1.07 -7.22 -2.26
N ASN A 33 1.15 -7.68 -1.01
CA ASN A 33 0.16 -8.61 -0.45
C ASN A 33 -1.23 -7.95 -0.32
N ASP A 34 -1.33 -6.71 0.16
CA ASP A 34 -2.59 -5.97 0.22
C ASP A 34 -3.20 -5.73 -1.17
N PHE A 35 -2.35 -5.46 -2.17
CA PHE A 35 -2.79 -5.36 -3.57
C PHE A 35 -3.34 -6.70 -4.07
N MET A 36 -2.66 -7.81 -3.80
CA MET A 36 -3.14 -9.15 -4.20
C MET A 36 -4.47 -9.49 -3.55
N ARG A 37 -4.66 -9.14 -2.27
CA ARG A 37 -5.94 -9.29 -1.57
C ARG A 37 -7.07 -8.51 -2.24
N SER A 38 -6.80 -7.34 -2.83
CA SER A 38 -7.81 -6.58 -3.60
C SER A 38 -8.24 -7.26 -4.90
N VAL A 39 -7.41 -8.18 -5.41
CA VAL A 39 -7.72 -8.97 -6.60
C VAL A 39 -8.51 -10.24 -6.22
N ASP A 40 -8.10 -10.89 -5.13
CA ASP A 40 -8.73 -12.10 -4.59
C ASP A 40 -8.52 -12.17 -3.07
N GLU A 41 -9.59 -12.17 -2.29
CA GLU A 41 -9.52 -12.33 -0.83
C GLU A 41 -8.89 -13.67 -0.39
N ASN A 42 -8.88 -14.67 -1.27
CA ASN A 42 -8.32 -16.00 -1.02
C ASN A 42 -6.92 -16.19 -1.64
N PHE A 43 -6.21 -15.11 -1.91
CA PHE A 43 -4.91 -15.18 -2.55
C PHE A 43 -3.89 -16.01 -1.75
N VAL A 44 -2.90 -16.53 -2.47
CA VAL A 44 -1.77 -17.30 -1.93
C VAL A 44 -0.47 -16.53 -2.21
N SER A 45 0.40 -16.44 -1.22
CA SER A 45 1.77 -15.96 -1.41
C SER A 45 2.59 -17.08 -2.01
N TYR A 46 2.70 -17.13 -3.35
CA TYR A 46 3.24 -18.31 -4.05
C TYR A 46 4.73 -18.32 -3.95
N GLU A 47 5.55 -17.53 -4.12
CA GLU A 47 6.98 -17.70 -4.20
C GLU A 47 7.69 -16.88 -3.10
N ILE A 48 7.70 -17.42 -1.89
CA ILE A 48 8.59 -16.89 -0.87
C ILE A 48 9.97 -17.50 -1.04
N TYR A 49 10.92 -16.66 -1.40
CA TYR A 49 12.31 -17.05 -1.58
C TYR A 49 13.06 -16.99 -0.24
N PRO A 50 13.86 -18.02 0.08
CA PRO A 50 14.77 -17.99 1.24
C PRO A 50 16.04 -17.18 0.98
N GLY A 51 16.09 -16.46 -0.13
CA GLY A 51 17.20 -15.72 -0.67
C GLY A 51 17.58 -16.20 -2.06
N LEU A 52 18.36 -15.40 -2.76
CA LEU A 52 18.89 -15.66 -4.09
C LEU A 52 20.42 -15.63 -4.04
N GLY A 53 21.03 -16.68 -3.49
CA GLY A 53 22.46 -16.72 -3.16
C GLY A 53 23.42 -16.38 -4.29
N MET A 54 23.00 -16.47 -5.55
CA MET A 54 23.80 -16.05 -6.70
C MET A 54 23.76 -14.53 -6.93
N PHE A 55 22.70 -13.84 -6.47
CA PHE A 55 22.51 -12.42 -6.71
C PHE A 55 22.60 -11.57 -5.44
N ARG A 56 22.46 -12.18 -4.27
CA ARG A 56 22.52 -11.56 -2.95
C ARG A 56 22.70 -12.62 -1.87
N GLU A 57 22.99 -12.18 -0.66
CA GLU A 57 23.00 -13.04 0.51
C GLU A 57 21.64 -13.72 0.75
N TYR A 58 21.67 -14.87 1.41
CA TYR A 58 20.44 -15.53 1.85
C TYR A 58 19.71 -14.67 2.86
N ASP A 59 18.39 -14.79 2.88
CA ASP A 59 17.56 -14.14 3.88
C ASP A 59 18.02 -14.50 5.28
N SER A 60 18.00 -13.52 6.16
CA SER A 60 18.15 -13.77 7.59
C SER A 60 16.94 -14.55 8.11
N ARG A 61 17.08 -15.14 9.30
CA ARG A 61 15.94 -15.76 10.01
C ARG A 61 14.79 -14.77 10.21
N TYR A 62 15.14 -13.52 10.50
CA TYR A 62 14.16 -12.44 10.65
C TYR A 62 13.39 -12.18 9.35
N ASP A 63 14.06 -12.08 8.21
CA ASP A 63 13.41 -11.82 6.92
C ASP A 63 12.43 -12.94 6.57
N MET A 64 12.82 -14.20 6.76
CA MET A 64 11.93 -15.33 6.52
C MET A 64 10.70 -15.28 7.41
N LYS A 65 10.89 -15.06 8.71
CA LYS A 65 9.80 -14.91 9.68
C LYS A 65 8.86 -13.76 9.29
N PHE A 66 9.43 -12.61 8.95
CA PHE A 66 8.67 -11.46 8.50
C PHE A 66 7.78 -11.78 7.30
N LYS A 67 8.35 -12.36 6.23
CA LYS A 67 7.61 -12.73 5.02
C LYS A 67 6.43 -13.65 5.32
N GLN A 68 6.64 -14.65 6.16
CA GLN A 68 5.60 -15.61 6.56
C GLN A 68 4.44 -14.94 7.32
N TYR A 69 4.74 -14.25 8.41
CA TYR A 69 3.71 -13.68 9.26
C TYR A 69 3.03 -12.47 8.64
N MET A 70 3.75 -11.64 7.85
CA MET A 70 3.15 -10.51 7.15
C MET A 70 2.28 -10.96 5.97
N SER A 71 2.62 -12.02 5.26
CA SER A 71 1.70 -12.58 4.26
C SER A 71 0.36 -12.96 4.90
N VAL A 72 0.38 -13.66 6.05
CA VAL A 72 -0.83 -13.99 6.80
C VAL A 72 -1.54 -12.73 7.29
N ALA A 73 -0.81 -11.79 7.87
CA ALA A 73 -1.37 -10.54 8.39
C ALA A 73 -2.04 -9.68 7.30
N CYS A 74 -1.55 -9.75 6.06
CA CYS A 74 -2.17 -9.13 4.89
C CYS A 74 -3.29 -9.97 4.26
N GLY A 75 -3.59 -11.16 4.80
CA GLY A 75 -4.74 -11.98 4.43
C GLY A 75 -4.45 -13.19 3.55
N ALA A 76 -3.19 -13.51 3.24
CA ALA A 76 -2.84 -14.69 2.46
C ALA A 76 -3.40 -15.98 3.10
N LYS A 77 -4.00 -16.85 2.27
CA LYS A 77 -4.61 -18.12 2.70
C LYS A 77 -3.68 -19.32 2.52
N GLY A 78 -2.56 -19.11 1.88
CA GLY A 78 -1.51 -20.11 1.71
C GLY A 78 -0.18 -19.45 1.45
N ILE A 79 0.88 -20.20 1.74
CA ILE A 79 2.25 -19.79 1.51
C ILE A 79 2.97 -20.93 0.81
N ASN A 80 3.67 -20.62 -0.27
CA ASN A 80 4.54 -21.55 -0.97
C ASN A 80 5.96 -20.98 -1.03
N TYR A 81 6.96 -21.85 -0.90
CA TYR A 81 8.37 -21.45 -0.89
C TYR A 81 9.03 -21.83 -2.20
N TRP A 82 9.84 -20.94 -2.74
CA TRP A 82 10.67 -21.20 -3.89
C TRP A 82 12.13 -21.29 -3.45
N GLN A 83 12.69 -22.46 -3.26
CA GLN A 83 12.15 -23.82 -3.36
C GLN A 83 12.75 -24.69 -2.25
N TRP A 84 12.43 -26.00 -2.21
CA TRP A 84 13.05 -26.89 -1.22
C TRP A 84 14.57 -26.99 -1.43
N ARG A 85 15.01 -27.28 -2.63
CA ARG A 85 16.42 -27.37 -3.01
C ARG A 85 16.61 -26.81 -4.41
N ALA A 86 17.73 -26.12 -4.63
CA ALA A 86 18.06 -25.51 -5.90
C ALA A 86 18.05 -26.55 -7.06
N GLU A 87 17.72 -26.07 -8.24
CA GLU A 87 17.72 -26.90 -9.47
C GLU A 87 19.10 -27.41 -9.78
N ARG A 88 19.16 -28.55 -10.44
CA ARG A 88 20.44 -29.15 -10.87
C ARG A 88 20.96 -28.55 -12.17
N VAL A 89 20.08 -27.97 -12.96
CA VAL A 89 20.35 -27.38 -14.27
C VAL A 89 19.50 -26.12 -14.42
N GLY A 90 20.02 -25.11 -15.08
CA GLY A 90 19.33 -23.84 -15.30
C GLY A 90 20.02 -22.66 -14.64
N HIS A 91 19.45 -21.48 -14.76
CA HIS A 91 20.03 -20.25 -14.20
C HIS A 91 19.79 -20.09 -12.69
N GLU A 92 18.90 -20.87 -12.10
CA GLU A 92 18.64 -20.92 -10.65
C GLU A 92 19.33 -22.11 -9.96
N ASN A 93 20.26 -22.75 -10.66
CA ASN A 93 21.06 -23.76 -10.04
C ASN A 93 21.92 -23.17 -8.91
N ASP A 94 22.05 -23.90 -7.81
CA ASP A 94 22.89 -23.56 -6.64
C ASP A 94 22.53 -22.21 -5.93
N CYS A 95 21.47 -21.49 -6.34
CA CYS A 95 21.25 -20.14 -5.84
C CYS A 95 20.00 -19.96 -4.96
N THR A 96 19.09 -20.92 -4.94
CA THR A 96 17.84 -20.81 -4.17
C THR A 96 17.54 -22.11 -3.43
N GLY A 97 16.71 -22.02 -2.40
CA GLY A 97 16.17 -23.18 -1.72
C GLY A 97 16.35 -23.19 -0.21
N LEU A 98 15.45 -23.91 0.47
CA LEU A 98 15.48 -24.12 1.92
C LEU A 98 16.57 -25.13 2.33
N ALA A 99 16.98 -26.00 1.42
CA ALA A 99 18.04 -26.96 1.63
C ALA A 99 19.27 -26.62 0.79
N LYS A 100 20.43 -27.02 1.30
CA LYS A 100 21.70 -27.00 0.57
C LYS A 100 21.69 -28.01 -0.58
N MET A 101 22.66 -27.98 -1.48
CA MET A 101 22.80 -28.94 -2.56
C MET A 101 23.00 -30.38 -2.03
N SER A 102 23.60 -30.52 -0.86
CA SER A 102 23.72 -31.80 -0.13
C SER A 102 22.36 -32.37 0.32
N GLY A 103 21.30 -31.59 0.32
CA GLY A 103 19.99 -31.93 0.90
C GLY A 103 19.82 -31.52 2.38
N GLU A 104 20.89 -31.08 3.05
CA GLU A 104 20.79 -30.59 4.42
C GLU A 104 20.00 -29.29 4.50
N PRO A 105 19.13 -29.14 5.51
CA PRO A 105 18.41 -27.87 5.74
C PRO A 105 19.37 -26.69 5.95
N ARG A 106 18.99 -25.51 5.42
CA ARG A 106 19.64 -24.25 5.77
C ARG A 106 19.08 -23.74 7.10
N GLU A 107 19.74 -22.75 7.70
CA GLU A 107 19.29 -22.16 8.97
C GLU A 107 17.86 -21.58 8.88
N VAL A 108 17.51 -20.92 7.79
CA VAL A 108 16.18 -20.35 7.53
C VAL A 108 15.06 -21.39 7.57
N THR A 109 15.37 -22.67 7.35
CA THR A 109 14.40 -23.79 7.41
C THR A 109 13.85 -23.97 8.83
N ASN A 110 14.61 -23.58 9.85
CA ASN A 110 14.14 -23.61 11.24
C ASN A 110 12.97 -22.64 11.44
N GLU A 111 12.98 -21.48 10.78
CA GLU A 111 11.87 -20.52 10.84
C GLU A 111 10.64 -21.05 10.11
N VAL A 112 10.82 -21.73 8.97
CA VAL A 112 9.73 -22.41 8.26
C VAL A 112 9.10 -23.49 9.16
N SER A 113 9.93 -24.26 9.84
CA SER A 113 9.45 -25.30 10.78
C SER A 113 8.74 -24.71 11.99
N ALA A 114 9.23 -23.59 12.54
CA ALA A 114 8.59 -22.86 13.64
C ALA A 114 7.23 -22.30 13.20
N PHE A 115 7.17 -21.70 12.03
CA PHE A 115 5.92 -21.19 11.45
C PHE A 115 4.90 -22.32 11.20
N ALA A 116 5.34 -23.47 10.66
CA ALA A 116 4.47 -24.62 10.48
C ALA A 116 3.89 -25.14 11.80
N LYS A 117 4.65 -25.08 12.90
CA LYS A 117 4.13 -25.38 14.25
C LYS A 117 3.08 -24.36 14.71
N THR A 118 3.29 -23.09 14.42
CA THR A 118 2.27 -22.04 14.68
C THR A 118 0.99 -22.33 13.91
N LEU A 119 1.09 -22.69 12.61
CA LEU A 119 -0.08 -23.02 11.80
C LEU A 119 -0.86 -24.24 12.31
N LYS A 120 -0.22 -25.20 12.97
CA LYS A 120 -0.93 -26.31 13.61
C LYS A 120 -1.83 -25.86 14.78
N VAL A 121 -1.51 -24.73 15.42
CA VAL A 121 -2.24 -24.21 16.58
C VAL A 121 -3.22 -23.11 16.17
N ASP A 122 -2.79 -22.20 15.31
CA ASP A 122 -3.51 -20.97 14.97
C ASP A 122 -3.96 -20.89 13.50
N GLY A 123 -3.54 -21.83 12.66
CA GLY A 123 -3.76 -21.80 11.23
C GLY A 123 -5.24 -21.77 10.84
N ASP A 124 -6.09 -22.48 11.57
CA ASP A 124 -7.53 -22.45 11.33
C ASP A 124 -8.11 -21.04 11.57
N CYS A 125 -7.66 -20.37 12.63
CA CYS A 125 -8.05 -19.00 12.93
C CYS A 125 -7.54 -18.03 11.83
N PHE A 126 -6.31 -18.21 11.35
CA PHE A 126 -5.74 -17.40 10.27
C PHE A 126 -6.48 -17.63 8.95
N LEU A 127 -6.77 -18.88 8.61
CA LEU A 127 -7.43 -19.26 7.37
C LEU A 127 -8.82 -18.63 7.25
N HIS A 128 -9.62 -18.65 8.32
CA HIS A 128 -10.99 -18.14 8.33
C HIS A 128 -11.09 -16.64 8.67
N SER A 129 -9.96 -15.98 8.96
CA SER A 129 -9.96 -14.56 9.25
C SER A 129 -10.02 -13.70 7.98
N LYS A 130 -10.48 -12.47 8.13
CA LYS A 130 -10.38 -11.41 7.12
C LYS A 130 -9.59 -10.24 7.68
N VAL A 131 -8.88 -9.53 6.81
CA VAL A 131 -8.20 -8.28 7.20
C VAL A 131 -9.26 -7.26 7.59
N LYS A 132 -9.08 -6.61 8.72
CA LYS A 132 -9.94 -5.49 9.16
C LYS A 132 -9.84 -4.37 8.14
N ARG A 133 -10.97 -4.01 7.55
CA ARG A 133 -11.04 -2.98 6.51
C ARG A 133 -10.55 -1.64 7.05
N SER A 134 -9.80 -0.93 6.23
CA SER A 134 -9.38 0.45 6.49
C SER A 134 -10.50 1.45 6.20
N ASP A 135 -10.38 2.67 6.74
CA ASP A 135 -11.17 3.82 6.31
C ASP A 135 -10.67 4.42 4.97
N VAL A 136 -9.48 4.00 4.51
CA VAL A 136 -8.73 4.58 3.39
C VAL A 136 -8.47 3.54 2.31
N ALA A 137 -8.66 3.93 1.05
CA ALA A 137 -8.22 3.12 -0.09
C ALA A 137 -7.38 3.92 -1.09
N ILE A 138 -6.47 3.22 -1.77
CA ILE A 138 -5.81 3.69 -2.99
C ILE A 138 -6.59 3.17 -4.18
N LEU A 139 -7.05 4.08 -5.05
CA LEU A 139 -7.71 3.71 -6.30
C LEU A 139 -6.68 3.31 -7.34
N PHE A 140 -6.64 2.04 -7.71
CA PHE A 140 -5.72 1.52 -8.72
C PHE A 140 -6.40 1.42 -10.09
N ASP A 141 -5.76 2.00 -11.10
CA ASP A 141 -6.20 1.90 -12.50
C ASP A 141 -5.15 1.25 -13.38
N TYR A 142 -5.45 0.06 -13.86
CA TYR A 142 -4.53 -0.71 -14.71
C TYR A 142 -4.20 0.02 -16.02
N ASP A 143 -5.20 0.64 -16.64
CA ASP A 143 -5.03 1.30 -17.94
C ASP A 143 -4.11 2.53 -17.81
N SER A 144 -4.27 3.34 -16.77
CA SER A 144 -3.37 4.47 -16.47
C SER A 144 -1.95 4.00 -16.13
N GLY A 145 -1.83 2.89 -15.38
CA GLY A 145 -0.54 2.27 -15.06
C GLY A 145 0.17 1.76 -16.31
N LEU A 146 -0.54 1.06 -17.20
CA LEU A 146 -0.02 0.58 -18.47
C LEU A 146 0.40 1.74 -19.37
N MET A 147 -0.42 2.80 -19.46
CA MET A 147 -0.09 4.00 -20.24
C MET A 147 1.17 4.67 -19.71
N SER A 148 1.32 4.81 -18.40
CA SER A 148 2.55 5.34 -17.79
C SER A 148 3.77 4.48 -18.14
N ALA A 149 3.65 3.15 -18.09
CA ALA A 149 4.74 2.23 -18.45
C ALA A 149 5.10 2.34 -19.94
N ILE A 150 4.11 2.46 -20.84
CA ILE A 150 4.33 2.69 -22.26
C ILE A 150 5.06 4.02 -22.47
N GLU A 151 4.62 5.07 -21.81
CA GLU A 151 5.27 6.38 -21.86
C GLU A 151 6.72 6.32 -21.36
N ASP A 152 7.04 5.47 -20.40
CA ASP A 152 8.40 5.27 -19.89
C ASP A 152 9.32 4.50 -20.86
N HIS A 153 8.77 3.60 -21.66
CA HIS A 153 9.53 2.67 -22.52
C HIS A 153 9.52 3.06 -24.01
N CYS A 154 8.51 3.79 -24.49
CA CYS A 154 8.35 4.12 -25.91
C CYS A 154 9.24 5.26 -26.41
N VAL A 155 10.22 5.67 -25.61
CA VAL A 155 11.14 6.72 -26.05
C VAL A 155 12.38 6.05 -26.61
N ASP A 156 12.56 6.14 -27.92
CA ASP A 156 13.81 5.75 -28.53
C ASP A 156 14.99 6.57 -27.98
N ASN A 157 16.21 6.16 -28.28
CA ASN A 157 17.42 6.80 -27.77
C ASN A 157 17.56 8.29 -28.10
N SER A 158 16.72 8.85 -28.96
CA SER A 158 16.75 10.27 -29.40
C SER A 158 15.93 11.20 -28.48
N PHE A 159 14.93 10.66 -27.77
CA PHE A 159 14.11 11.40 -26.80
C PHE A 159 14.20 10.75 -25.43
N LYS A 160 15.34 10.90 -24.77
CA LYS A 160 15.53 10.36 -23.42
C LYS A 160 14.56 11.02 -22.46
N ARG A 161 13.53 10.29 -22.03
CA ARG A 161 12.74 10.72 -20.90
C ARG A 161 13.63 10.90 -19.69
N ASN A 162 13.31 11.90 -18.88
CA ASN A 162 14.02 12.13 -17.63
C ASN A 162 13.98 10.83 -16.79
N PRO A 163 15.14 10.27 -16.41
CA PRO A 163 15.20 9.08 -15.58
C PRO A 163 14.40 9.19 -14.28
N GLU A 164 14.18 10.41 -13.77
CA GLU A 164 13.38 10.68 -12.57
C GLU A 164 11.90 10.35 -12.75
N ALA A 165 11.39 10.30 -13.99
CA ALA A 165 10.00 9.96 -14.27
C ALA A 165 9.77 8.46 -14.53
N ARG A 166 10.82 7.64 -14.55
CA ARG A 166 10.66 6.19 -14.76
C ARG A 166 9.89 5.54 -13.63
N GLY A 167 8.94 4.67 -14.01
CA GLY A 167 8.09 3.98 -13.04
C GLY A 167 7.17 4.93 -12.26
N TYR A 168 6.80 6.04 -12.85
CA TYR A 168 6.07 7.11 -12.17
C TYR A 168 4.79 6.65 -11.50
N TYR A 169 3.91 5.94 -12.22
CA TYR A 169 2.67 5.42 -11.64
C TYR A 169 2.93 4.48 -10.45
N HIS A 170 3.85 3.54 -10.64
CA HIS A 170 4.25 2.61 -9.58
C HIS A 170 4.83 3.35 -8.36
N GLY A 171 5.67 4.35 -8.62
CA GLY A 171 6.26 5.18 -7.58
C GLY A 171 5.21 6.00 -6.82
N ALA A 172 4.19 6.53 -7.51
CA ALA A 172 3.09 7.25 -6.88
C ALA A 172 2.27 6.34 -5.94
N VAL A 173 1.92 5.14 -6.40
CA VAL A 173 1.21 4.13 -5.61
C VAL A 173 2.04 3.70 -4.40
N LYS A 174 3.29 3.34 -4.63
CA LYS A 174 4.24 2.90 -3.60
C LYS A 174 4.49 3.96 -2.53
N GLY A 175 4.74 5.19 -2.96
CA GLY A 175 4.97 6.30 -2.04
C GLY A 175 3.72 6.63 -1.21
N ALA A 176 2.53 6.58 -1.81
CA ALA A 176 1.29 6.75 -1.07
C ALA A 176 1.07 5.66 -0.02
N TYR A 177 1.31 4.39 -0.38
CA TYR A 177 1.19 3.28 0.56
C TYR A 177 2.14 3.46 1.76
N ARG A 178 3.40 3.81 1.52
CA ARG A 178 4.39 4.10 2.57
C ARG A 178 3.96 5.30 3.43
N LEU A 179 3.48 6.38 2.81
CA LEU A 179 2.99 7.58 3.49
C LEU A 179 1.86 7.25 4.48
N PHE A 180 0.91 6.40 4.08
CA PHE A 180 -0.19 5.99 4.94
C PHE A 180 0.28 5.12 6.11
N LEU A 181 1.15 4.16 5.86
CA LEU A 181 1.74 3.36 6.95
C LEU A 181 2.54 4.24 7.91
N ALA A 182 3.35 5.18 7.40
CA ALA A 182 4.08 6.15 8.22
C ALA A 182 3.14 7.08 9.02
N SER A 183 1.90 7.29 8.54
CA SER A 183 0.86 8.01 9.28
C SER A 183 0.12 7.14 10.31
N GLY A 184 0.48 5.87 10.46
CA GLY A 184 -0.19 4.91 11.33
C GLY A 184 -1.55 4.44 10.79
N ILE A 185 -1.73 4.43 9.49
CA ILE A 185 -3.00 4.11 8.82
C ILE A 185 -2.77 2.93 7.86
N ASN A 186 -3.53 1.85 8.03
CA ASN A 186 -3.63 0.83 7.00
C ASN A 186 -4.37 1.38 5.78
N VAL A 187 -4.08 0.83 4.62
CA VAL A 187 -4.75 1.23 3.38
C VAL A 187 -5.09 -0.01 2.56
N ASP A 188 -6.28 0.00 1.98
CA ASP A 188 -6.72 -1.03 1.05
C ASP A 188 -6.54 -0.55 -0.39
N PHE A 189 -6.71 -1.45 -1.36
CA PHE A 189 -6.75 -1.10 -2.77
C PHE A 189 -8.16 -1.33 -3.31
N VAL A 190 -8.62 -0.42 -4.15
CA VAL A 190 -9.82 -0.61 -4.98
C VAL A 190 -9.41 -0.43 -6.43
N GLN A 191 -9.81 -1.37 -7.28
CA GLN A 191 -9.54 -1.26 -8.71
C GLN A 191 -10.68 -0.54 -9.42
N THR A 192 -10.37 0.24 -10.46
CA THR A 192 -11.41 0.94 -11.25
C THR A 192 -12.42 -0.01 -11.87
N THR A 193 -12.07 -1.29 -12.08
CA THR A 193 -12.99 -2.33 -12.54
C THR A 193 -13.97 -2.81 -11.46
N ALA A 194 -13.73 -2.47 -10.19
CA ALA A 194 -14.59 -2.72 -9.04
C ALA A 194 -14.95 -1.40 -8.33
N ILE A 195 -15.11 -0.33 -9.08
CA ILE A 195 -15.24 1.05 -8.58
C ILE A 195 -16.37 1.24 -7.56
N GLN A 196 -17.39 0.39 -7.55
CA GLN A 196 -18.48 0.50 -6.58
C GLN A 196 -18.05 0.19 -5.14
N GLU A 197 -16.92 -0.48 -4.94
CA GLU A 197 -16.39 -0.79 -3.60
C GLU A 197 -15.90 0.46 -2.87
N ILE A 198 -15.65 1.59 -3.57
CA ILE A 198 -15.21 2.83 -2.93
C ILE A 198 -16.18 3.35 -1.87
N PHE A 199 -17.47 3.02 -1.95
CA PHE A 199 -18.47 3.45 -0.98
C PHE A 199 -18.30 2.85 0.42
N GLU A 200 -17.43 1.87 0.56
CA GLU A 200 -17.05 1.27 1.84
C GLU A 200 -15.97 2.07 2.60
N TYR A 201 -15.42 3.13 1.98
CA TYR A 201 -14.34 3.94 2.51
C TYR A 201 -14.77 5.36 2.80
N LYS A 202 -14.01 6.06 3.63
CA LYS A 202 -14.21 7.49 3.92
C LYS A 202 -13.32 8.37 3.04
N PHE A 203 -12.16 7.85 2.67
CA PHE A 203 -11.14 8.58 1.94
C PHE A 203 -10.54 7.74 0.83
N LEU A 204 -10.34 8.35 -0.34
CA LEU A 204 -9.65 7.78 -1.49
C LEU A 204 -8.41 8.60 -1.84
N TYR A 205 -7.30 7.92 -1.99
CA TYR A 205 -6.15 8.44 -2.70
C TYR A 205 -6.18 7.97 -4.15
N VAL A 206 -6.02 8.90 -5.09
CA VAL A 206 -6.13 8.62 -6.54
C VAL A 206 -4.81 8.97 -7.21
N PRO A 207 -3.85 8.01 -7.30
CA PRO A 207 -2.57 8.24 -7.95
C PRO A 207 -2.75 8.28 -9.46
N TYR A 208 -2.36 9.37 -10.12
CA TYR A 208 -2.23 9.49 -11.58
C TYR A 208 -3.33 8.75 -12.38
N LEU A 209 -4.59 9.00 -12.11
CA LEU A 209 -5.72 8.46 -12.88
C LEU A 209 -5.81 9.20 -14.23
N SER A 210 -4.87 8.90 -15.14
CA SER A 210 -4.74 9.63 -16.40
C SER A 210 -5.85 9.29 -17.38
N ILE A 211 -6.31 8.04 -17.42
CA ILE A 211 -7.43 7.59 -18.24
C ILE A 211 -8.69 7.57 -17.38
N LEU A 212 -9.53 8.58 -17.53
CA LEU A 212 -10.77 8.69 -16.77
C LEU A 212 -11.97 8.23 -17.60
N LYS A 213 -12.47 7.02 -17.31
CA LYS A 213 -13.69 6.50 -17.92
C LYS A 213 -14.92 7.18 -17.30
N ARG A 214 -15.96 7.38 -18.09
CA ARG A 214 -17.19 8.06 -17.67
C ARG A 214 -17.83 7.42 -16.42
N GLU A 215 -17.94 6.10 -16.39
CA GLU A 215 -18.49 5.37 -15.24
C GLU A 215 -17.69 5.62 -13.95
N VAL A 216 -16.36 5.63 -14.06
CA VAL A 216 -15.47 5.94 -12.93
C VAL A 216 -15.70 7.37 -12.46
N ALA A 217 -15.75 8.33 -13.39
CA ALA A 217 -16.00 9.74 -13.09
C ALA A 217 -17.34 9.94 -12.35
N GLU A 218 -18.41 9.35 -12.86
CA GLU A 218 -19.75 9.44 -12.25
C GLU A 218 -19.79 8.81 -10.86
N THR A 219 -19.07 7.71 -10.66
CA THR A 219 -19.00 7.04 -9.35
C THR A 219 -18.18 7.85 -8.34
N LEU A 220 -17.04 8.40 -8.73
CA LEU A 220 -16.26 9.31 -7.88
C LEU A 220 -17.09 10.54 -7.48
N LYS A 221 -17.87 11.12 -8.42
CA LYS A 221 -18.77 12.24 -8.11
C LYS A 221 -19.82 11.87 -7.05
N ARG A 222 -20.46 10.70 -7.20
CA ARG A 222 -21.42 10.20 -6.21
C ARG A 222 -20.77 9.99 -4.85
N PHE A 223 -19.55 9.41 -4.82
CA PHE A 223 -18.79 9.19 -3.60
C PHE A 223 -18.55 10.51 -2.85
N VAL A 224 -18.01 11.52 -3.53
CA VAL A 224 -17.77 12.84 -2.92
C VAL A 224 -19.07 13.50 -2.52
N SER A 225 -20.11 13.49 -3.37
CA SER A 225 -21.41 14.07 -3.04
C SER A 225 -22.05 13.45 -1.81
N GLY A 226 -21.80 12.17 -1.55
CA GLY A 226 -22.24 11.43 -0.37
C GLY A 226 -21.47 11.74 0.92
N GLY A 227 -20.35 12.42 0.84
CA GLY A 227 -19.53 12.78 2.00
C GLY A 227 -18.12 12.17 1.99
N GLY A 228 -17.76 11.37 0.98
CA GLY A 228 -16.41 10.86 0.81
C GLY A 228 -15.41 11.97 0.48
N MET A 229 -14.16 11.75 0.79
CA MET A 229 -13.06 12.67 0.48
C MET A 229 -12.08 12.04 -0.50
N ILE A 230 -11.60 12.82 -1.46
CA ILE A 230 -10.62 12.38 -2.46
C ILE A 230 -9.41 13.31 -2.42
N LEU A 231 -8.22 12.72 -2.46
CA LEU A 231 -6.95 13.37 -2.79
C LEU A 231 -6.43 12.76 -4.09
N ALA A 232 -6.47 13.53 -5.17
CA ALA A 232 -6.02 13.09 -6.48
C ALA A 232 -4.70 13.76 -6.86
N ASP A 233 -3.78 12.96 -7.39
CA ASP A 233 -2.53 13.41 -7.96
C ASP A 233 -2.74 14.08 -9.34
N GLU A 234 -1.68 14.67 -9.85
CA GLU A 234 -1.63 15.26 -11.18
C GLU A 234 -1.94 14.23 -12.29
N GLY A 235 -2.27 14.73 -13.45
CA GLY A 235 -2.67 13.90 -14.60
C GLY A 235 -4.10 13.37 -14.53
N PHE A 236 -4.86 13.71 -13.46
CA PHE A 236 -6.24 13.27 -13.29
C PHE A 236 -7.11 13.66 -14.51
N GLY A 237 -7.64 12.63 -15.18
CA GLY A 237 -8.56 12.81 -16.32
C GLY A 237 -7.95 13.43 -17.56
N MET A 238 -6.63 13.42 -17.73
CA MET A 238 -6.00 14.02 -18.89
C MET A 238 -6.20 13.28 -20.22
N ARG A 239 -6.65 12.01 -20.15
CA ARG A 239 -6.87 11.15 -21.32
C ARG A 239 -8.26 10.55 -21.34
N GLN A 240 -8.76 10.36 -22.56
CA GLN A 240 -9.99 9.61 -22.84
C GLN A 240 -9.73 8.09 -22.74
N ALA A 241 -10.81 7.30 -22.75
CA ALA A 241 -10.73 5.84 -22.73
C ALA A 241 -9.95 5.24 -23.93
N ASN A 242 -9.87 5.96 -25.08
CA ASN A 242 -9.07 5.61 -26.23
C ASN A 242 -7.60 6.08 -26.13
N THR A 243 -7.16 6.53 -24.98
CA THR A 243 -5.82 7.06 -24.67
C THR A 243 -5.47 8.43 -25.24
N TRP A 244 -6.34 9.02 -26.05
CA TRP A 244 -6.11 10.36 -26.58
C TRP A 244 -6.18 11.41 -25.47
N MET A 245 -5.40 12.46 -25.61
CA MET A 245 -5.52 13.61 -24.71
C MET A 245 -6.93 14.15 -24.74
N GLN A 246 -7.47 14.55 -23.59
CA GLN A 246 -8.80 15.17 -23.52
C GLN A 246 -8.81 16.43 -24.38
N PRO A 247 -9.76 16.58 -25.33
CA PRO A 247 -9.98 17.84 -25.97
C PRO A 247 -10.53 18.84 -24.94
N TYR A 248 -10.36 20.11 -25.23
CA TYR A 248 -10.67 21.24 -24.35
C TYR A 248 -12.09 21.25 -23.77
N ASP A 249 -12.98 20.39 -24.22
CA ASP A 249 -14.41 20.59 -24.06
C ASP A 249 -15.22 19.39 -23.53
N ILE A 250 -14.63 18.25 -23.10
CA ILE A 250 -15.44 17.05 -22.89
C ILE A 250 -15.18 16.35 -21.57
N ASP A 251 -16.19 15.67 -21.08
CA ASP A 251 -16.39 14.57 -20.14
C ASP A 251 -15.85 14.66 -18.71
N CYS A 252 -14.78 15.37 -18.42
CA CYS A 252 -14.40 15.70 -17.04
C CYS A 252 -15.23 16.86 -16.45
N LYS A 253 -15.82 17.70 -17.30
CA LYS A 253 -16.73 18.79 -16.88
C LYS A 253 -17.86 18.32 -15.95
N PRO A 254 -18.53 17.19 -16.19
CA PRO A 254 -19.60 16.75 -15.29
C PRO A 254 -19.10 16.41 -13.91
N LEU A 255 -17.84 15.97 -13.76
CA LEU A 255 -17.33 15.56 -12.46
C LEU A 255 -16.84 16.76 -11.65
N LEU A 256 -15.97 17.58 -12.25
CA LEU A 256 -15.19 18.54 -11.45
C LEU A 256 -14.98 19.89 -12.12
N ASN A 257 -15.48 20.09 -13.33
CA ASN A 257 -15.15 21.24 -14.14
C ASN A 257 -13.63 21.50 -14.21
N VAL A 258 -12.86 20.41 -14.26
CA VAL A 258 -11.39 20.42 -14.26
C VAL A 258 -10.85 20.31 -15.66
N ARG A 259 -9.92 21.17 -16.01
CA ARG A 259 -9.20 21.14 -17.26
C ARG A 259 -7.72 21.32 -17.00
N MET A 260 -6.90 20.40 -17.52
CA MET A 260 -5.46 20.55 -17.48
C MET A 260 -5.05 21.68 -18.41
N ASP A 261 -4.28 22.62 -17.90
CA ASP A 261 -3.76 23.77 -18.63
C ASP A 261 -2.35 23.46 -19.16
N GLU A 262 -1.41 23.18 -18.28
CA GLU A 262 -0.04 22.83 -18.66
C GLU A 262 0.48 21.68 -17.79
N ARG A 263 1.31 20.81 -18.39
CA ARG A 263 2.07 19.76 -17.68
C ARG A 263 3.52 19.79 -18.10
N ARG A 264 4.45 19.92 -17.14
CA ARG A 264 5.89 19.95 -17.40
C ARG A 264 6.67 19.07 -16.43
N ILE A 265 7.83 18.59 -16.85
CA ILE A 265 8.80 17.88 -15.99
C ILE A 265 9.55 18.90 -15.13
N CYS A 266 9.74 18.58 -13.85
CA CYS A 266 10.51 19.37 -12.91
C CYS A 266 11.87 18.70 -12.65
N ASN A 267 12.88 19.11 -13.39
CA ASN A 267 14.25 18.62 -13.20
C ASN A 267 14.80 19.11 -11.84
N GLY A 268 15.17 18.17 -10.97
CA GLY A 268 15.64 18.48 -9.62
C GLY A 268 14.54 18.90 -8.62
N GLY A 269 13.30 18.73 -9.00
CA GLY A 269 12.11 19.10 -8.22
C GLY A 269 11.68 20.55 -8.39
N GLU A 270 10.42 20.81 -8.10
CA GLU A 270 9.80 22.14 -7.99
C GLU A 270 9.43 22.37 -6.52
N THR A 271 9.33 23.61 -6.07
CA THR A 271 8.94 23.92 -4.70
C THR A 271 7.45 24.30 -4.65
N ILE A 272 6.74 23.76 -3.67
CA ILE A 272 5.40 24.18 -3.30
C ILE A 272 5.42 24.88 -1.94
N ASN A 273 4.44 25.75 -1.70
CA ASN A 273 4.29 26.50 -0.47
C ASN A 273 2.91 26.25 0.15
N PHE A 274 2.88 26.01 1.45
CA PHE A 274 1.68 25.83 2.27
C PHE A 274 1.81 26.64 3.56
N GLY A 275 1.29 27.86 3.57
CA GLY A 275 1.57 28.82 4.63
C GLY A 275 3.05 29.19 4.67
N GLU A 276 3.68 28.95 5.81
CA GLU A 276 5.13 29.15 6.02
C GLU A 276 5.96 27.90 5.69
N GLU A 277 5.33 26.74 5.48
CA GLU A 277 6.00 25.50 5.14
C GLU A 277 6.22 25.39 3.63
N SER A 278 7.28 24.72 3.22
CA SER A 278 7.54 24.40 1.81
C SER A 278 8.07 22.97 1.66
N ALA A 279 7.83 22.38 0.51
CA ALA A 279 8.35 21.05 0.17
C ALA A 279 8.68 20.96 -1.32
N LYS A 280 9.51 19.98 -1.68
CA LYS A 280 9.82 19.66 -3.07
C LYS A 280 8.89 18.61 -3.63
N ILE A 281 8.44 18.82 -4.86
CA ILE A 281 7.62 17.88 -5.62
C ILE A 281 8.40 17.27 -6.78
N TYR A 282 8.00 16.09 -7.20
CA TYR A 282 8.58 15.29 -8.29
C TYR A 282 7.50 14.50 -9.01
N PRO A 283 7.71 14.06 -10.26
CA PRO A 283 8.62 14.65 -11.26
C PRO A 283 7.91 15.71 -12.11
N PHE A 284 6.59 15.89 -11.94
CA PHE A 284 5.77 16.76 -12.77
C PHE A 284 5.16 17.90 -11.97
N LYS A 285 5.06 19.04 -12.64
CA LYS A 285 4.21 20.18 -12.28
C LYS A 285 3.08 20.27 -13.30
N THR A 286 1.85 20.25 -12.83
CA THR A 286 0.65 20.40 -13.66
C THR A 286 -0.18 21.55 -13.13
N THR A 287 -0.63 22.43 -14.01
CA THR A 287 -1.60 23.48 -13.69
C THR A 287 -2.97 23.11 -14.24
N TYR A 288 -4.00 23.51 -13.51
CA TYR A 288 -5.38 23.23 -13.86
C TYR A 288 -6.21 24.51 -13.89
N ASP A 289 -7.02 24.64 -14.93
CA ASP A 289 -8.15 25.55 -14.95
C ASP A 289 -9.36 24.84 -14.31
N CYS A 290 -9.63 25.16 -13.06
CA CYS A 290 -10.74 24.61 -12.30
C CYS A 290 -11.16 25.57 -11.18
N GLY A 291 -12.40 25.41 -10.73
CA GLY A 291 -12.92 26.12 -9.56
C GLY A 291 -12.29 25.65 -8.25
N GLY A 292 -12.84 26.15 -7.15
CA GLY A 292 -12.47 25.75 -5.80
C GLY A 292 -11.45 26.66 -5.12
N GLU A 293 -11.17 26.32 -3.89
CA GLU A 293 -10.26 27.05 -3.00
C GLU A 293 -8.81 26.65 -3.29
N GLN A 294 -7.92 27.64 -3.44
CA GLN A 294 -6.49 27.39 -3.54
C GLN A 294 -5.91 27.08 -2.16
N ILE A 295 -5.39 25.85 -2.00
CA ILE A 295 -4.83 25.39 -0.73
C ILE A 295 -3.32 25.56 -0.69
N MET A 296 -2.63 25.33 -1.82
CA MET A 296 -1.19 25.46 -1.96
C MET A 296 -0.83 26.16 -3.26
N THR A 297 0.38 26.72 -3.30
CA THR A 297 0.93 27.33 -4.52
C THR A 297 2.28 26.73 -4.88
N PHE A 298 2.58 26.74 -6.16
CA PHE A 298 3.95 26.58 -6.64
C PHE A 298 4.79 27.83 -6.35
N SER A 299 6.10 27.75 -6.56
CA SER A 299 7.03 28.87 -6.39
C SER A 299 6.67 30.11 -7.22
N ASP A 300 6.06 29.90 -8.39
CA ASP A 300 5.58 30.98 -9.29
C ASP A 300 4.17 31.47 -8.93
N LYS A 301 3.62 31.09 -7.78
CA LYS A 301 2.28 31.43 -7.26
C LYS A 301 1.11 30.79 -8.04
N ALA A 302 1.35 29.98 -9.05
CA ALA A 302 0.31 29.16 -9.66
C ALA A 302 -0.26 28.16 -8.62
N SER A 303 -1.52 27.76 -8.79
CA SER A 303 -2.18 26.85 -7.85
C SER A 303 -1.58 25.45 -7.93
N ALA A 304 -1.07 24.95 -6.81
CA ALA A 304 -0.49 23.62 -6.68
C ALA A 304 -1.52 22.59 -6.15
N VAL A 305 -2.44 23.02 -5.29
CA VAL A 305 -3.54 22.19 -4.80
C VAL A 305 -4.81 23.02 -4.76
N ARG A 306 -5.86 22.47 -5.34
CA ARG A 306 -7.22 23.03 -5.27
C ARG A 306 -8.14 22.09 -4.52
N LYS A 307 -8.97 22.68 -3.67
CA LYS A 307 -10.02 21.98 -2.93
C LYS A 307 -11.38 22.39 -3.50
N MET A 308 -12.16 21.41 -3.89
CA MET A 308 -13.53 21.59 -4.38
C MET A 308 -14.49 20.85 -3.46
N THR A 309 -15.63 21.47 -3.18
CA THR A 309 -16.70 20.87 -2.37
C THR A 309 -17.84 20.42 -3.27
N TYR A 310 -18.27 19.16 -3.11
CA TYR A 310 -19.43 18.60 -3.79
C TYR A 310 -20.34 17.91 -2.79
N GLY A 311 -21.58 18.40 -2.67
CA GLY A 311 -22.51 17.85 -1.69
C GLY A 311 -21.94 17.91 -0.28
N LYS A 312 -21.67 16.77 0.33
CA LYS A 312 -21.15 16.66 1.70
C LYS A 312 -19.64 16.40 1.79
N GLY A 313 -18.98 16.13 0.66
CA GLY A 313 -17.57 15.74 0.62
C GLY A 313 -16.68 16.76 -0.08
N GLU A 314 -15.41 16.43 -0.13
CA GLU A 314 -14.36 17.29 -0.68
C GLU A 314 -13.47 16.53 -1.64
N PHE A 315 -13.02 17.24 -2.66
CA PHE A 315 -12.07 16.75 -3.64
C PHE A 315 -10.85 17.69 -3.66
N TYR A 316 -9.70 17.12 -3.36
CA TYR A 316 -8.40 17.79 -3.44
C TYR A 316 -7.71 17.36 -4.72
N LEU A 317 -7.43 18.30 -5.62
CA LEU A 317 -6.69 18.06 -6.85
C LEU A 317 -5.31 18.68 -6.73
N CYS A 318 -4.30 17.83 -6.85
CA CYS A 318 -2.90 18.23 -6.82
C CYS A 318 -2.34 18.39 -8.22
N GLY A 319 -1.55 19.41 -8.45
CA GLY A 319 -0.77 19.60 -9.67
C GLY A 319 0.57 18.82 -9.64
N PHE A 320 0.69 17.83 -8.76
CA PHE A 320 1.86 16.98 -8.56
C PHE A 320 1.41 15.66 -7.92
N SER A 321 2.32 14.67 -7.83
CA SER A 321 2.04 13.45 -7.07
C SER A 321 2.54 13.59 -5.64
N VAL A 322 1.62 13.46 -4.68
CA VAL A 322 1.93 13.41 -3.25
C VAL A 322 2.73 12.16 -2.94
N GLY A 323 2.27 10.99 -3.41
CA GLY A 323 2.94 9.72 -3.16
C GLY A 323 4.35 9.68 -3.75
N TYR A 324 4.52 10.08 -5.02
CA TYR A 324 5.85 10.08 -5.64
C TYR A 324 6.80 11.08 -4.99
N SER A 325 6.31 12.25 -4.60
CA SER A 325 7.11 13.27 -3.90
C SER A 325 7.55 12.77 -2.52
N TYR A 326 6.66 12.12 -1.76
CA TYR A 326 7.03 11.46 -0.51
C TYR A 326 8.09 10.37 -0.73
N LEU A 327 7.89 9.50 -1.72
CA LEU A 327 8.87 8.45 -2.07
C LEU A 327 10.27 8.99 -2.34
N LYS A 328 10.36 10.18 -2.95
CA LYS A 328 11.65 10.80 -3.31
C LYS A 328 12.30 11.58 -2.18
N THR A 329 11.51 12.15 -1.29
CA THR A 329 12.02 13.10 -0.28
C THR A 329 11.98 12.56 1.14
N ASN A 330 11.09 11.63 1.43
CA ASN A 330 10.74 11.17 2.79
C ASN A 330 10.50 12.34 3.76
N ASP A 331 9.92 13.46 3.24
CA ASP A 331 9.73 14.68 4.00
C ASP A 331 8.48 14.58 4.87
N GLU A 332 8.63 14.87 6.15
CA GLU A 332 7.52 14.91 7.12
C GLU A 332 6.42 15.91 6.77
N PHE A 333 6.71 16.89 5.91
CA PHE A 333 5.70 17.80 5.37
C PHE A 333 4.49 17.04 4.84
N TRP A 334 4.73 15.92 4.12
CA TRP A 334 3.65 15.12 3.52
C TRP A 334 2.78 14.44 4.56
N LEU A 335 3.37 13.99 5.68
CA LEU A 335 2.62 13.43 6.82
C LEU A 335 1.74 14.50 7.47
N ARG A 336 2.25 15.72 7.65
CA ARG A 336 1.48 16.83 8.21
C ARG A 336 0.36 17.30 7.27
N PHE A 337 0.63 17.39 5.98
CA PHE A 337 -0.36 17.78 4.98
C PHE A 337 -1.52 16.79 4.91
N THR A 338 -1.22 15.51 4.69
CA THR A 338 -2.24 14.46 4.63
C THR A 338 -2.93 14.25 5.97
N GLY A 339 -2.21 14.39 7.08
CA GLY A 339 -2.76 14.30 8.42
C GLY A 339 -3.91 15.27 8.66
N ARG A 340 -3.80 16.52 8.21
CA ARG A 340 -4.91 17.52 8.28
C ARG A 340 -6.15 17.07 7.51
N ILE A 341 -5.96 16.39 6.37
CA ILE A 341 -7.09 15.86 5.58
C ILE A 341 -7.69 14.65 6.29
N PHE A 342 -6.88 13.78 6.86
CA PHE A 342 -7.33 12.58 7.61
C PHE A 342 -8.13 12.95 8.86
N GLU A 343 -7.69 13.95 9.61
CA GLU A 343 -8.44 14.47 10.76
C GLU A 343 -9.84 14.96 10.33
N LYS A 344 -9.91 15.70 9.22
CA LYS A 344 -11.19 16.18 8.66
C LYS A 344 -12.07 15.03 8.18
N ALA A 345 -11.49 14.02 7.54
CA ALA A 345 -12.18 12.80 7.10
C ALA A 345 -12.50 11.84 8.26
N LYS A 346 -12.07 12.14 9.48
CA LYS A 346 -12.22 11.28 10.68
C LYS A 346 -11.70 9.88 10.44
N ILE A 347 -10.49 9.79 9.88
CA ILE A 347 -9.81 8.53 9.62
C ILE A 347 -9.30 7.95 10.93
N THR A 348 -9.58 6.67 11.14
CA THR A 348 -9.13 5.95 12.33
C THR A 348 -7.69 5.48 12.12
N LYS A 349 -6.78 5.88 13.01
CA LYS A 349 -5.41 5.34 13.07
C LYS A 349 -5.41 3.98 13.75
N ASN A 350 -4.43 3.17 13.42
CA ASN A 350 -4.15 1.92 14.12
C ASN A 350 -3.75 2.21 15.58
N GLU A 351 -4.21 1.37 16.51
CA GLU A 351 -4.10 1.62 17.95
C GLU A 351 -2.65 1.55 18.44
N TYR A 352 -1.87 0.62 17.87
CA TYR A 352 -0.50 0.32 18.33
C TYR A 352 0.57 0.75 17.31
N SER A 353 0.19 1.36 16.18
CA SER A 353 1.13 1.83 15.18
C SER A 353 1.87 3.08 15.65
N ASP A 354 3.18 3.15 15.40
CA ASP A 354 4.04 4.32 15.66
C ASP A 354 4.82 4.66 14.38
N GLY A 355 4.12 5.13 13.36
CA GLY A 355 4.73 5.47 12.08
C GLY A 355 5.50 4.28 11.49
N GLU A 356 6.71 4.54 11.01
CA GLU A 356 7.59 3.50 10.47
C GLU A 356 8.24 2.60 11.52
N LYS A 357 8.15 2.96 12.82
CA LYS A 357 8.72 2.18 13.91
C LYS A 357 7.93 0.92 14.22
N ILE A 358 6.60 1.04 14.21
CA ILE A 358 5.68 -0.07 14.49
C ILE A 358 4.60 -0.11 13.42
N TYR A 359 4.57 -1.19 12.65
CA TYR A 359 3.45 -1.49 11.76
C TYR A 359 2.46 -2.41 12.46
N GLU A 360 1.18 -2.17 12.20
CA GLU A 360 0.07 -2.97 12.74
C GLU A 360 -0.81 -3.47 11.60
N LYS A 361 -1.19 -4.75 11.67
CA LYS A 361 -2.27 -5.34 10.87
C LYS A 361 -3.22 -6.10 11.78
N THR A 362 -4.51 -5.94 11.57
CA THR A 362 -5.53 -6.64 12.36
C THR A 362 -6.38 -7.52 11.46
N LEU A 363 -6.51 -8.79 11.85
CA LEU A 363 -7.45 -9.73 11.24
C LEU A 363 -8.64 -9.91 12.18
N VAL A 364 -9.81 -10.21 11.60
CA VAL A 364 -11.05 -10.50 12.33
C VAL A 364 -11.60 -11.87 11.93
N CYS A 365 -11.99 -12.68 12.91
CA CYS A 365 -12.53 -14.03 12.73
C CYS A 365 -13.47 -14.39 13.88
N ASP A 366 -14.71 -14.73 13.57
CA ASP A 366 -15.69 -15.35 14.52
C ASP A 366 -15.69 -14.77 15.95
N GLY A 367 -15.74 -13.44 16.04
CA GLY A 367 -15.72 -12.73 17.33
C GLY A 367 -14.34 -12.60 17.97
N LYS A 368 -13.28 -12.86 17.22
CA LYS A 368 -11.88 -12.65 17.62
C LYS A 368 -11.22 -11.57 16.78
N GLU A 369 -10.23 -10.92 17.36
CA GLU A 369 -9.27 -10.07 16.66
C GLU A 369 -7.87 -10.69 16.81
N ILE A 370 -7.10 -10.66 15.73
CA ILE A 370 -5.71 -11.06 15.68
C ILE A 370 -4.91 -9.82 15.31
N ILE A 371 -4.16 -9.28 16.25
CA ILE A 371 -3.36 -8.08 16.07
C ILE A 371 -1.92 -8.51 15.81
N PHE A 372 -1.43 -8.26 14.59
CA PHE A 372 -0.02 -8.43 14.24
C PHE A 372 0.70 -7.11 14.42
N LEU A 373 1.82 -7.15 15.12
CA LEU A 373 2.72 -6.01 15.33
C LEU A 373 4.11 -6.34 14.81
N LEU A 374 4.67 -5.41 14.08
CA LEU A 374 6.03 -5.48 13.55
C LEU A 374 6.84 -4.36 14.16
N ASN A 375 7.87 -4.72 14.91
CA ASN A 375 8.84 -3.76 15.46
C ASN A 375 10.02 -3.58 14.50
N ASN A 376 10.09 -2.41 13.89
CA ASN A 376 11.18 -2.01 12.98
C ASN A 376 12.39 -1.41 13.72
N THR A 377 12.29 -1.20 15.04
CA THR A 377 13.32 -0.51 15.82
C THR A 377 14.39 -1.47 16.35
N ALA A 378 15.51 -0.91 16.76
CA ALA A 378 16.59 -1.63 17.44
C ALA A 378 16.35 -1.82 18.96
N GLU A 379 15.14 -1.56 19.43
CA GLU A 379 14.78 -1.64 20.84
C GLU A 379 13.53 -2.50 21.01
N SER A 380 13.41 -3.22 22.13
CA SER A 380 12.17 -3.88 22.50
C SER A 380 11.07 -2.85 22.76
N LYS A 381 9.84 -3.18 22.38
CA LYS A 381 8.65 -2.33 22.60
C LYS A 381 7.63 -3.05 23.46
N THR A 382 6.99 -2.28 24.34
CA THR A 382 5.98 -2.79 25.26
C THR A 382 4.62 -2.20 24.90
N PHE A 383 3.58 -3.04 24.92
CA PHE A 383 2.21 -2.69 24.54
C PHE A 383 1.23 -3.07 25.64
N ASP A 384 0.31 -2.18 25.98
CA ASP A 384 -0.86 -2.47 26.83
C ASP A 384 -2.04 -2.87 25.93
N ILE A 385 -2.10 -4.15 25.54
CA ILE A 385 -3.17 -4.69 24.70
C ILE A 385 -4.34 -5.12 25.57
N LYS A 386 -5.42 -4.35 25.50
CA LYS A 386 -6.63 -4.54 26.32
C LYS A 386 -7.59 -5.57 25.73
N GLY A 387 -8.32 -6.22 26.61
CA GLY A 387 -9.38 -7.16 26.26
C GLY A 387 -9.17 -8.54 26.83
N ASN A 388 -10.02 -9.48 26.48
CA ASN A 388 -9.90 -10.88 26.85
C ASN A 388 -8.89 -11.57 25.92
N ILE A 389 -7.63 -11.62 26.36
CA ILE A 389 -6.52 -12.19 25.60
C ILE A 389 -6.57 -13.71 25.68
N LEU A 390 -6.63 -14.36 24.53
CA LEU A 390 -6.60 -15.81 24.41
C LEU A 390 -5.16 -16.34 24.37
N ARG A 391 -4.30 -15.72 23.56
CA ARG A 391 -2.87 -16.09 23.42
C ARG A 391 -2.07 -15.04 22.64
N CYS A 392 -0.77 -15.17 22.70
CA CYS A 392 0.17 -14.47 21.81
C CYS A 392 1.12 -15.47 21.17
N GLY A 393 1.77 -15.07 20.08
CA GLY A 393 2.66 -15.94 19.32
C GLY A 393 3.70 -15.21 18.51
N ALA A 394 4.48 -15.96 17.74
CA ALA A 394 5.73 -15.54 17.12
C ALA A 394 6.72 -15.02 18.19
N ASP A 395 7.22 -13.78 18.05
CA ASP A 395 8.16 -13.22 19.03
C ASP A 395 7.48 -12.45 20.18
N MET A 396 6.16 -12.30 20.14
CA MET A 396 5.40 -11.61 21.20
C MET A 396 5.43 -12.40 22.51
N LYS A 397 5.87 -11.76 23.58
CA LYS A 397 5.88 -12.33 24.95
C LYS A 397 4.92 -11.56 25.84
N ARG A 398 4.23 -12.27 26.71
CA ARG A 398 3.38 -11.66 27.72
C ARG A 398 4.12 -11.60 29.05
N ASP A 399 4.15 -10.40 29.65
CA ASP A 399 4.65 -10.18 31.01
C ASP A 399 3.57 -9.47 31.84
N GLY A 400 2.90 -10.21 32.67
CA GLY A 400 1.75 -9.74 33.44
C GLY A 400 0.60 -9.23 32.54
N LYS A 401 0.40 -7.92 32.52
CA LYS A 401 -0.60 -7.26 31.67
C LYS A 401 -0.03 -6.70 30.37
N GLU A 402 1.28 -6.64 30.27
CA GLU A 402 1.99 -6.06 29.14
C GLU A 402 2.42 -7.12 28.13
N PHE A 403 2.60 -6.69 26.89
CA PHE A 403 3.11 -7.50 25.78
C PHE A 403 4.41 -6.90 25.28
N ILE A 404 5.47 -7.68 25.29
CA ILE A 404 6.80 -7.27 24.90
C ILE A 404 7.12 -7.85 23.52
N LEU A 405 7.49 -6.98 22.58
CA LEU A 405 7.96 -7.34 21.26
C LEU A 405 9.43 -6.94 21.13
N PRO A 406 10.36 -7.89 20.99
CA PRO A 406 11.78 -7.60 20.85
C PRO A 406 12.11 -6.65 19.69
N GLU A 407 13.34 -6.18 19.65
CA GLU A 407 13.86 -5.42 18.52
C GLU A 407 13.78 -6.23 17.22
N LYS A 408 13.54 -5.55 16.09
CA LYS A 408 13.48 -6.13 14.74
C LYS A 408 12.74 -7.47 14.69
N SER A 409 11.54 -7.52 15.26
CA SER A 409 10.76 -8.74 15.42
C SER A 409 9.31 -8.56 15.03
N ILE A 410 8.61 -9.68 14.87
CA ILE A 410 7.18 -9.71 14.58
C ILE A 410 6.47 -10.61 15.57
N GLY A 411 5.29 -10.18 16.01
CA GLY A 411 4.45 -10.97 16.90
C GLY A 411 2.97 -10.70 16.68
N TYR A 412 2.14 -11.53 17.29
CA TYR A 412 0.70 -11.34 17.24
C TYR A 412 0.05 -11.64 18.60
N VAL A 413 -1.14 -11.08 18.77
CA VAL A 413 -2.02 -11.34 19.92
C VAL A 413 -3.40 -11.70 19.39
N ILE A 414 -4.00 -12.77 19.92
CA ILE A 414 -5.38 -13.17 19.65
C ILE A 414 -6.22 -12.82 20.86
N LYS A 415 -7.27 -12.04 20.67
CA LYS A 415 -8.23 -11.63 21.70
C LYS A 415 -9.67 -11.79 21.25
N ASN A 416 -10.60 -11.91 22.19
CA ASN A 416 -12.02 -11.84 21.89
C ASN A 416 -12.41 -10.41 21.48
N ASN A 417 -13.26 -10.28 20.47
CA ASN A 417 -13.81 -9.00 20.04
C ASN A 417 -15.03 -8.66 20.90
N LYS A 418 -15.03 -7.51 21.59
CA LYS A 418 -16.10 -7.08 22.53
C LYS A 418 -17.49 -6.92 21.90
N HIS A 419 -17.60 -6.81 20.57
CA HIS A 419 -18.88 -6.50 19.93
C HIS A 419 -19.93 -7.61 19.90
N LYS A 420 -19.64 -8.82 20.42
CA LYS A 420 -20.63 -9.91 20.52
C LYS A 420 -21.11 -10.25 21.94
N GLU A 421 -20.49 -9.71 22.98
CA GLU A 421 -20.96 -9.97 24.36
C GLU A 421 -22.12 -9.06 24.77
N ASP A 422 -22.21 -7.82 24.25
CA ASP A 422 -23.28 -6.86 24.55
C ASP A 422 -24.60 -7.13 23.81
N ALA A 423 -24.62 -8.01 22.82
CA ALA A 423 -25.82 -8.40 22.06
C ALA A 423 -26.55 -9.63 22.63
N LYS A 424 -26.08 -10.18 23.76
CA LYS A 424 -26.68 -11.34 24.45
C LYS A 424 -27.13 -11.04 25.89
N GLN A 425 -27.12 -9.78 26.30
CA GLN A 425 -27.83 -9.28 27.47
C GLN A 425 -29.02 -8.37 27.00
#